data_b37ffbc2f13ea1569751dd8cf904aa6a
#
_entry.id   b37ffbc2f13ea1569751dd8cf904aa6a
#
_cell.length_a   1.000
_cell.length_b   1.000
_cell.length_c   1.000
_cell.angle_alpha   90.00
_cell.angle_beta   90.00
_cell.angle_gamma   90.00
#
_symmetry.space_group_name_H-M   'P 1'
#
loop_
_entity.id
_entity.type
_entity.pdbx_description
1 polymer ?
#
loop_
_entity_poly.entity_id
_entity_poly.type
_entity_poly.pdbx_seq_one_letter_code
_entity_poly.pdbx_strand_id
1 'polypeptide(L)'
;MPSAENPITKIDRSVRELGLGTPVAICVSPRARRLSLRVDAAARGVELVLPRRFAAETAIGFVTRHRGWIAARVAAIPPARRLCDGAIVPVFGVPHRIRRVTERAAAPVTIAEGEIRVRGDPAHLPRRIIDHLKALARREFTDRARALAARLGKSVTRVGVRDPKSRWGSCSSKGALSFSWRLVFAPQAVVDYVVAHEVAHLAEMNHSPRFWRVVASLVPDSKGPRAWLRRHRLELLRYG
;
A
#
# COMPACT_ATOMS: atom_id res chain seq x y z
N MET A 1 -31.62 0.86 -35.19
CA MET A 1 -31.51 1.57 -33.90
C MET A 1 -30.05 1.51 -33.45
N PRO A 2 -29.35 2.62 -33.34
CA PRO A 2 -28.00 2.58 -32.79
C PRO A 2 -28.07 2.06 -31.35
N SER A 3 -27.30 1.00 -31.09
CA SER A 3 -27.16 0.42 -29.72
C SER A 3 -26.67 1.52 -28.78
N ALA A 4 -27.38 1.79 -27.70
CA ALA A 4 -26.98 2.79 -26.73
C ALA A 4 -25.58 2.48 -26.21
N GLU A 5 -24.65 3.40 -26.40
CA GLU A 5 -23.26 3.25 -25.93
C GLU A 5 -23.22 2.98 -24.43
N ASN A 6 -22.41 2.02 -24.01
CA ASN A 6 -22.24 1.72 -22.60
C ASN A 6 -21.77 2.99 -21.84
N PRO A 7 -22.45 3.38 -20.76
CA PRO A 7 -22.12 4.60 -20.01
C PRO A 7 -20.65 4.68 -19.56
N ILE A 8 -20.03 3.54 -19.22
CA ILE A 8 -18.61 3.47 -18.84
C ILE A 8 -17.70 3.80 -20.02
N THR A 9 -18.01 3.24 -21.21
CA THR A 9 -17.26 3.52 -22.44
C THR A 9 -17.35 5.00 -22.80
N LYS A 10 -18.53 5.59 -22.69
CA LYS A 10 -18.74 7.03 -22.90
C LYS A 10 -17.89 7.88 -21.96
N ILE A 11 -17.86 7.55 -20.66
CA ILE A 11 -17.05 8.26 -19.67
C ILE A 11 -15.55 8.11 -20.00
N ASP A 12 -15.07 6.90 -20.29
CA ASP A 12 -13.67 6.63 -20.58
C ASP A 12 -13.19 7.44 -21.80
N ARG A 13 -13.97 7.46 -22.88
CA ARG A 13 -13.69 8.26 -24.07
C ARG A 13 -13.63 9.75 -23.74
N SER A 14 -14.68 10.30 -23.11
CA SER A 14 -14.72 11.73 -22.79
C SER A 14 -13.62 12.17 -21.83
N VAL A 15 -13.27 11.32 -20.85
CA VAL A 15 -12.18 11.62 -19.90
C VAL A 15 -10.81 11.61 -20.61
N ARG A 16 -10.59 10.75 -21.61
CA ARG A 16 -9.37 10.78 -22.45
C ARG A 16 -9.30 12.06 -23.27
N GLU A 17 -10.43 12.50 -23.86
CA GLU A 17 -10.53 13.75 -24.63
C GLU A 17 -10.23 15.01 -23.80
N LEU A 18 -10.39 14.95 -22.46
CA LEU A 18 -10.04 16.06 -21.57
C LEU A 18 -8.53 16.37 -21.51
N GLY A 19 -7.67 15.49 -22.07
CA GLY A 19 -6.22 15.70 -22.14
C GLY A 19 -5.57 15.91 -20.78
N LEU A 20 -5.96 15.13 -19.77
CA LEU A 20 -5.49 15.29 -18.38
C LEU A 20 -4.00 14.97 -18.19
N GLY A 21 -3.32 14.40 -19.20
CA GLY A 21 -1.92 13.98 -19.13
C GLY A 21 -1.65 12.84 -18.13
N THR A 22 -2.71 12.19 -17.63
CA THR A 22 -2.63 11.12 -16.63
C THR A 22 -3.72 10.08 -16.84
N PRO A 23 -3.47 8.79 -16.56
CA PRO A 23 -4.50 7.77 -16.65
C PRO A 23 -5.59 7.97 -15.59
N VAL A 24 -6.84 7.82 -16.01
CA VAL A 24 -8.02 7.81 -15.14
C VAL A 24 -8.69 6.44 -15.24
N ALA A 25 -8.54 5.62 -14.21
CA ALA A 25 -9.22 4.34 -14.12
C ALA A 25 -10.66 4.54 -13.64
N ILE A 26 -11.61 3.80 -14.20
CA ILE A 26 -13.02 3.86 -13.81
C ILE A 26 -13.39 2.61 -13.03
N CYS A 27 -13.92 2.79 -11.82
CA CYS A 27 -14.32 1.70 -10.93
C CYS A 27 -15.78 1.90 -10.47
N VAL A 28 -16.66 0.95 -10.76
CA VAL A 28 -18.01 0.91 -10.20
C VAL A 28 -17.98 0.15 -8.88
N SER A 29 -18.30 0.84 -7.79
CA SER A 29 -18.31 0.26 -6.45
C SER A 29 -19.74 0.13 -5.90
N PRO A 30 -20.20 -1.08 -5.53
CA PRO A 30 -21.52 -1.26 -4.94
C PRO A 30 -21.68 -0.60 -3.57
N ARG A 31 -20.57 -0.24 -2.92
CA ARG A 31 -20.56 0.44 -1.62
C ARG A 31 -20.47 1.96 -1.74
N ALA A 32 -20.14 2.48 -2.92
CA ALA A 32 -20.07 3.92 -3.14
C ALA A 32 -21.48 4.53 -3.16
N ARG A 33 -21.68 5.60 -2.41
CA ARG A 33 -22.93 6.37 -2.39
C ARG A 33 -22.85 7.66 -3.23
N ARG A 34 -21.61 8.07 -3.60
CA ARG A 34 -21.32 9.29 -4.37
C ARG A 34 -20.10 9.09 -5.26
N LEU A 35 -19.97 9.94 -6.26
CA LEU A 35 -18.75 10.04 -7.08
C LEU A 35 -17.56 10.44 -6.20
N SER A 36 -16.41 9.83 -6.44
CA SER A 36 -15.17 10.24 -5.77
C SER A 36 -13.96 9.98 -6.66
N LEU A 37 -12.92 10.80 -6.48
CA LEU A 37 -11.61 10.61 -7.10
C LEU A 37 -10.63 10.11 -6.04
N ARG A 38 -9.82 9.12 -6.41
CA ARG A 38 -8.74 8.59 -5.57
C ARG A 38 -7.43 8.63 -6.34
N VAL A 39 -6.36 9.03 -5.67
CA VAL A 39 -5.02 8.97 -6.28
C VAL A 39 -4.54 7.53 -6.30
N ASP A 40 -4.16 7.05 -7.47
CA ASP A 40 -3.42 5.80 -7.66
C ASP A 40 -1.94 6.13 -7.88
N ALA A 41 -1.17 6.14 -6.80
CA ALA A 41 0.24 6.47 -6.87
C ALA A 41 1.05 5.42 -7.66
N ALA A 42 0.64 4.15 -7.65
CA ALA A 42 1.32 3.08 -8.40
C ALA A 42 1.11 3.25 -9.91
N ALA A 43 -0.11 3.54 -10.34
CA ALA A 43 -0.42 3.83 -11.74
C ALA A 43 -0.06 5.27 -12.17
N ARG A 44 0.43 6.12 -11.25
CA ARG A 44 0.64 7.56 -11.46
C ARG A 44 -0.59 8.25 -12.07
N GLY A 45 -1.76 7.90 -11.56
CA GLY A 45 -3.04 8.35 -12.08
C GLY A 45 -4.07 8.54 -11.00
N VAL A 46 -5.32 8.57 -11.42
CA VAL A 46 -6.47 8.64 -10.52
C VAL A 46 -7.48 7.54 -10.83
N GLU A 47 -8.25 7.14 -9.84
CA GLU A 47 -9.39 6.25 -9.97
C GLU A 47 -10.67 7.06 -9.74
N LEU A 48 -11.55 7.10 -10.75
CA LEU A 48 -12.90 7.61 -10.63
C LEU A 48 -13.79 6.49 -10.09
N VAL A 49 -14.25 6.63 -8.86
CA VAL A 49 -15.16 5.67 -8.24
C VAL A 49 -16.60 6.12 -8.45
N LEU A 50 -17.38 5.27 -9.11
CA LEU A 50 -18.78 5.47 -9.43
C LEU A 50 -19.67 4.64 -8.50
N PRO A 51 -20.82 5.16 -8.01
CA PRO A 51 -21.85 4.34 -7.39
C PRO A 51 -22.51 3.42 -8.42
N ARG A 52 -23.30 2.45 -7.99
CA ARG A 52 -24.02 1.53 -8.89
C ARG A 52 -24.91 2.26 -9.91
N ARG A 53 -25.60 3.34 -9.46
CA ARG A 53 -26.42 4.19 -10.31
C ARG A 53 -25.73 5.52 -10.50
N PHE A 54 -25.42 5.87 -11.73
CA PHE A 54 -24.77 7.13 -12.10
C PHE A 54 -25.22 7.55 -13.49
N ALA A 55 -25.20 8.86 -13.74
CA ALA A 55 -25.34 9.42 -15.08
C ALA A 55 -23.95 9.71 -15.64
N ALA A 56 -23.71 9.34 -16.91
CA ALA A 56 -22.40 9.52 -17.55
C ALA A 56 -22.00 11.00 -17.59
N GLU A 57 -22.91 11.89 -17.92
CA GLU A 57 -22.71 13.33 -17.97
C GLU A 57 -22.29 13.90 -16.62
N THR A 58 -22.93 13.44 -15.54
CA THR A 58 -22.58 13.84 -14.17
C THR A 58 -21.16 13.40 -13.82
N ALA A 59 -20.76 12.20 -14.22
CA ALA A 59 -19.41 11.69 -13.97
C ALA A 59 -18.34 12.46 -14.77
N ILE A 60 -18.62 12.74 -16.04
CA ILE A 60 -17.74 13.54 -16.93
C ILE A 60 -17.57 14.96 -16.35
N GLY A 61 -18.69 15.64 -16.05
CA GLY A 61 -18.66 16.96 -15.45
C GLY A 61 -17.97 17.00 -14.08
N PHE A 62 -18.05 15.91 -13.31
CA PHE A 62 -17.31 15.79 -12.05
C PHE A 62 -15.80 15.75 -12.29
N VAL A 63 -15.30 14.95 -13.24
CA VAL A 63 -13.87 14.90 -13.59
C VAL A 63 -13.40 16.25 -14.14
N THR A 64 -14.18 16.86 -15.03
CA THR A 64 -13.85 18.17 -15.63
C THR A 64 -13.67 19.24 -14.57
N ARG A 65 -14.59 19.35 -13.61
CA ARG A 65 -14.48 20.32 -12.49
C ARG A 65 -13.27 20.07 -11.60
N HIS A 66 -12.79 18.83 -11.52
CA HIS A 66 -11.66 18.46 -10.66
C HIS A 66 -10.33 18.35 -11.41
N ARG A 67 -10.25 18.79 -12.71
CA ARG A 67 -9.00 18.62 -13.50
C ARG A 67 -7.78 19.27 -12.84
N GLY A 68 -7.93 20.45 -12.26
CA GLY A 68 -6.85 21.13 -11.54
C GLY A 68 -6.40 20.35 -10.29
N TRP A 69 -7.35 19.79 -9.54
CA TRP A 69 -7.04 18.92 -8.41
C TRP A 69 -6.31 17.66 -8.85
N ILE A 70 -6.76 17.01 -9.96
CA ILE A 70 -6.12 15.82 -10.54
C ILE A 70 -4.68 16.15 -10.91
N ALA A 71 -4.45 17.21 -11.68
CA ALA A 71 -3.12 17.62 -12.13
C ALA A 71 -2.18 17.87 -10.94
N ALA A 72 -2.62 18.63 -9.94
CA ALA A 72 -1.83 18.92 -8.74
C ALA A 72 -1.48 17.64 -7.95
N ARG A 73 -2.45 16.71 -7.81
CA ARG A 73 -2.23 15.47 -7.07
C ARG A 73 -1.31 14.51 -7.79
N VAL A 74 -1.43 14.40 -9.11
CA VAL A 74 -0.57 13.54 -9.92
C VAL A 74 0.85 14.09 -10.00
N ALA A 75 1.01 15.40 -10.14
CA ALA A 75 2.32 16.06 -10.09
C ALA A 75 3.04 15.85 -8.75
N ALA A 76 2.28 15.77 -7.65
CA ALA A 76 2.82 15.48 -6.33
C ALA A 76 3.21 14.00 -6.13
N ILE A 77 2.90 13.08 -7.06
CA ILE A 77 3.32 11.68 -6.97
C ILE A 77 4.82 11.60 -7.31
N PRO A 78 5.67 11.21 -6.37
CA PRO A 78 7.09 11.08 -6.65
C PRO A 78 7.34 10.00 -7.73
N PRO A 79 8.43 10.06 -8.52
CA PRO A 79 8.76 9.03 -9.50
C PRO A 79 8.93 7.67 -8.83
N ALA A 80 8.59 6.57 -9.53
CA ALA A 80 8.80 5.22 -9.03
C ALA A 80 10.27 5.00 -8.67
N ARG A 81 10.52 4.31 -7.56
CA ARG A 81 11.89 3.88 -7.19
C ARG A 81 12.18 2.52 -7.80
N ARG A 82 13.15 2.51 -8.70
CA ARG A 82 13.61 1.25 -9.32
C ARG A 82 14.44 0.44 -8.33
N LEU A 83 14.14 -0.84 -8.24
CA LEU A 83 14.94 -1.81 -7.48
C LEU A 83 16.00 -2.41 -8.42
N CYS A 84 17.02 -1.63 -8.74
CA CYS A 84 18.10 -2.02 -9.65
C CYS A 84 19.45 -2.01 -8.94
N ASP A 85 20.46 -2.57 -9.57
CA ASP A 85 21.83 -2.56 -9.07
C ASP A 85 22.31 -1.14 -8.73
N GLY A 86 23.00 -0.97 -7.62
CA GLY A 86 23.46 0.31 -7.08
C GLY A 86 22.41 1.14 -6.34
N ALA A 87 21.11 0.85 -6.48
CA ALA A 87 20.06 1.61 -5.79
C ALA A 87 20.12 1.39 -4.26
N ILE A 88 19.78 2.45 -3.51
CA ILE A 88 19.69 2.38 -2.04
C ILE A 88 18.22 2.36 -1.66
N VAL A 89 17.82 1.36 -0.86
CA VAL A 89 16.48 1.19 -0.35
C VAL A 89 16.50 0.92 1.16
N PRO A 90 15.56 1.45 1.94
CA PRO A 90 15.47 1.11 3.35
C PRO A 90 14.89 -0.30 3.52
N VAL A 91 15.40 -1.04 4.51
CA VAL A 91 14.75 -2.24 5.03
C VAL A 91 14.58 -2.01 6.54
N PHE A 92 13.34 -1.96 6.98
CA PHE A 92 12.98 -1.54 8.35
C PHE A 92 13.62 -0.23 8.80
N GLY A 93 13.71 0.74 7.87
CA GLY A 93 14.30 2.05 8.11
C GLY A 93 15.83 2.12 7.96
N VAL A 94 16.51 0.99 7.84
CA VAL A 94 17.96 0.93 7.64
C VAL A 94 18.27 0.93 6.14
N PRO A 95 19.13 1.85 5.64
CA PRO A 95 19.48 1.90 4.23
C PRO A 95 20.31 0.68 3.82
N HIS A 96 19.97 0.07 2.69
CA HIS A 96 20.69 -1.05 2.08
C HIS A 96 20.94 -0.75 0.61
N ARG A 97 22.15 -1.04 0.14
CA ARG A 97 22.53 -0.95 -1.27
C ARG A 97 22.20 -2.26 -1.97
N ILE A 98 21.47 -2.18 -3.07
CA ILE A 98 21.25 -3.34 -3.94
C ILE A 98 22.55 -3.63 -4.70
N ARG A 99 23.03 -4.88 -4.63
CA ARG A 99 24.18 -5.37 -5.37
C ARG A 99 23.84 -6.62 -6.16
N ARG A 100 24.02 -6.52 -7.46
CA ARG A 100 23.99 -7.70 -8.31
C ARG A 100 25.26 -8.51 -8.08
N VAL A 101 25.12 -9.80 -7.83
CA VAL A 101 26.24 -10.74 -7.69
C VAL A 101 26.13 -11.82 -8.77
N THR A 102 27.29 -12.24 -9.29
CA THR A 102 27.43 -13.32 -10.28
C THR A 102 27.78 -14.64 -9.64
N GLU A 103 28.35 -14.58 -8.44
CA GLU A 103 28.80 -15.75 -7.69
C GLU A 103 27.65 -16.65 -7.26
N ARG A 104 27.94 -17.94 -7.11
CA ARG A 104 26.96 -18.96 -6.72
C ARG A 104 26.69 -18.86 -5.22
N ALA A 105 25.75 -17.98 -4.83
CA ALA A 105 25.32 -17.84 -3.44
C ALA A 105 24.27 -18.90 -3.08
N ALA A 106 24.19 -19.26 -1.78
CA ALA A 106 23.24 -20.25 -1.27
C ALA A 106 21.78 -19.86 -1.49
N ALA A 107 21.47 -18.54 -1.50
CA ALA A 107 20.13 -18.01 -1.75
C ALA A 107 20.13 -17.01 -2.91
N PRO A 108 19.02 -16.90 -3.67
CA PRO A 108 18.87 -15.93 -4.77
C PRO A 108 18.97 -14.48 -4.32
N VAL A 109 18.54 -14.17 -3.09
CA VAL A 109 18.63 -12.86 -2.45
C VAL A 109 19.04 -13.03 -0.99
N THR A 110 20.01 -12.22 -0.55
CA THR A 110 20.43 -12.13 0.86
C THR A 110 20.47 -10.67 1.29
N ILE A 111 20.14 -10.42 2.56
CA ILE A 111 20.22 -9.09 3.17
C ILE A 111 21.18 -9.19 4.35
N ALA A 112 22.32 -8.55 4.23
CA ALA A 112 23.34 -8.51 5.27
C ALA A 112 24.24 -7.28 5.08
N GLU A 113 24.83 -6.78 6.15
CA GLU A 113 25.88 -5.76 6.11
C GLU A 113 25.52 -4.50 5.31
N GLY A 114 24.26 -4.07 5.36
CA GLY A 114 23.79 -2.89 4.61
C GLY A 114 23.64 -3.14 3.10
N GLU A 115 23.66 -4.40 2.65
CA GLU A 115 23.49 -4.79 1.26
C GLU A 115 22.31 -5.73 1.05
N ILE A 116 21.66 -5.58 -0.11
CA ILE A 116 20.73 -6.58 -0.69
C ILE A 116 21.48 -7.20 -1.86
N ARG A 117 22.09 -8.35 -1.64
CA ARG A 117 22.81 -9.08 -2.69
C ARG A 117 21.83 -9.93 -3.48
N VAL A 118 21.77 -9.73 -4.80
CA VAL A 118 20.82 -10.39 -5.70
C VAL A 118 21.56 -11.07 -6.84
N ARG A 119 21.31 -12.37 -7.00
CA ARG A 119 21.86 -13.13 -8.12
C ARG A 119 20.91 -13.15 -9.31
N GLY A 120 21.44 -13.00 -10.51
CA GLY A 120 20.76 -13.27 -11.77
C GLY A 120 20.77 -12.12 -12.77
N ASP A 121 19.91 -12.25 -13.79
CA ASP A 121 19.76 -11.27 -14.84
C ASP A 121 19.22 -9.94 -14.30
N PRO A 122 19.76 -8.79 -14.74
CA PRO A 122 19.27 -7.46 -14.36
C PRO A 122 17.76 -7.27 -14.56
N ALA A 123 17.17 -7.85 -15.61
CA ALA A 123 15.75 -7.75 -15.89
C ALA A 123 14.87 -8.39 -14.81
N HIS A 124 15.41 -9.37 -14.08
CA HIS A 124 14.66 -10.10 -13.05
C HIS A 124 14.97 -9.66 -11.61
N LEU A 125 15.94 -8.75 -11.42
CA LEU A 125 16.31 -8.26 -10.10
C LEU A 125 15.13 -7.66 -9.33
N PRO A 126 14.31 -6.75 -9.90
CA PRO A 126 13.21 -6.13 -9.18
C PRO A 126 12.23 -7.16 -8.61
N ARG A 127 11.83 -8.13 -9.43
CA ARG A 127 10.92 -9.19 -9.02
C ARG A 127 11.49 -10.03 -7.88
N ARG A 128 12.75 -10.47 -7.99
CA ARG A 128 13.40 -11.28 -6.95
C ARG A 128 13.51 -10.54 -5.61
N ILE A 129 13.86 -9.25 -5.66
CA ILE A 129 13.92 -8.41 -4.47
C ILE A 129 12.54 -8.28 -3.85
N ILE A 130 11.49 -7.98 -4.64
CA ILE A 130 10.12 -7.84 -4.15
C ILE A 130 9.63 -9.14 -3.51
N ASP A 131 9.87 -10.29 -4.13
CA ASP A 131 9.45 -11.59 -3.61
C ASP A 131 10.15 -11.90 -2.28
N HIS A 132 11.45 -11.61 -2.18
CA HIS A 132 12.21 -11.76 -0.95
C HIS A 132 11.72 -10.82 0.16
N LEU A 133 11.50 -9.54 -0.15
CA LEU A 133 10.99 -8.56 0.81
C LEU A 133 9.56 -8.89 1.28
N LYS A 134 8.71 -9.45 0.41
CA LYS A 134 7.40 -9.96 0.81
C LYS A 134 7.50 -11.16 1.76
N ALA A 135 8.44 -12.06 1.52
CA ALA A 135 8.69 -13.20 2.41
C ALA A 135 9.23 -12.73 3.76
N LEU A 136 10.19 -11.80 3.76
CA LEU A 136 10.72 -11.15 4.96
C LEU A 136 9.60 -10.46 5.76
N ALA A 137 8.80 -9.61 5.11
CA ALA A 137 7.68 -8.93 5.72
C ALA A 137 6.68 -9.92 6.36
N ARG A 138 6.37 -11.03 5.67
CA ARG A 138 5.48 -12.06 6.21
C ARG A 138 6.01 -12.67 7.49
N ARG A 139 7.29 -13.05 7.53
CA ARG A 139 7.92 -13.60 8.73
C ARG A 139 7.87 -12.61 9.87
N GLU A 140 8.45 -11.42 9.67
CA GLU A 140 8.57 -10.37 10.68
C GLU A 140 7.21 -9.94 11.26
N PHE A 141 6.20 -9.75 10.39
CA PHE A 141 4.87 -9.33 10.86
C PHE A 141 4.13 -10.46 11.56
N THR A 142 4.37 -11.72 11.17
CA THR A 142 3.79 -12.88 11.86
C THR A 142 4.33 -13.02 13.27
N ASP A 143 5.66 -12.93 13.43
CA ASP A 143 6.32 -13.09 14.71
C ASP A 143 5.89 -11.98 15.67
N ARG A 144 5.91 -10.72 15.21
CA ARG A 144 5.45 -9.56 16.01
C ARG A 144 3.96 -9.66 16.36
N ALA A 145 3.11 -10.03 15.39
CA ALA A 145 1.67 -10.14 15.63
C ALA A 145 1.34 -11.20 16.67
N ARG A 146 2.00 -12.36 16.60
CA ARG A 146 1.82 -13.44 17.58
C ARG A 146 2.30 -13.04 18.96
N ALA A 147 3.48 -12.42 19.06
CA ALA A 147 4.01 -11.95 20.32
C ALA A 147 3.10 -10.91 20.99
N LEU A 148 2.60 -9.94 20.23
CA LEU A 148 1.68 -8.93 20.77
C LEU A 148 0.30 -9.50 21.10
N ALA A 149 -0.24 -10.43 20.32
CA ALA A 149 -1.51 -11.09 20.61
C ALA A 149 -1.44 -11.92 21.91
N ALA A 150 -0.33 -12.63 22.14
CA ALA A 150 -0.10 -13.38 23.37
C ALA A 150 -0.15 -12.47 24.61
N ARG A 151 0.38 -11.24 24.54
CA ARG A 151 0.30 -10.25 25.63
C ARG A 151 -1.14 -9.83 25.95
N LEU A 152 -2.08 -9.99 25.00
CA LEU A 152 -3.51 -9.72 25.21
C LEU A 152 -4.31 -10.98 25.56
N GLY A 153 -3.67 -12.14 25.72
CA GLY A 153 -4.36 -13.42 25.87
C GLY A 153 -5.18 -13.81 24.64
N LYS A 154 -4.79 -13.32 23.45
CA LYS A 154 -5.46 -13.57 22.17
C LYS A 154 -4.59 -14.38 21.22
N SER A 155 -5.20 -14.99 20.22
CA SER A 155 -4.50 -15.73 19.18
C SER A 155 -4.77 -15.13 17.79
N VAL A 156 -3.75 -15.17 16.93
CA VAL A 156 -3.86 -14.79 15.51
C VAL A 156 -4.11 -16.05 14.70
N THR A 157 -5.21 -16.11 13.95
CA THR A 157 -5.55 -17.28 13.13
C THR A 157 -4.69 -17.35 11.88
N ARG A 158 -4.39 -16.20 11.26
CA ARG A 158 -3.59 -16.11 10.04
C ARG A 158 -2.97 -14.72 9.89
N VAL A 159 -1.74 -14.66 9.38
CA VAL A 159 -1.12 -13.41 8.92
C VAL A 159 -0.91 -13.48 7.41
N GLY A 160 -1.45 -12.51 6.70
CA GLY A 160 -1.27 -12.34 5.26
C GLY A 160 -0.49 -11.07 4.94
N VAL A 161 0.29 -11.12 3.85
CA VAL A 161 0.96 -9.95 3.29
C VAL A 161 0.38 -9.70 1.91
N ARG A 162 -0.05 -8.46 1.65
CA ARG A 162 -0.74 -8.04 0.43
C ARG A 162 -0.17 -6.70 -0.05
N ASP A 163 -0.72 -6.19 -1.15
CA ASP A 163 -0.40 -4.87 -1.70
C ASP A 163 -1.63 -3.94 -1.78
N PRO A 164 -2.22 -3.56 -0.65
CA PRO A 164 -3.37 -2.65 -0.65
C PRO A 164 -2.91 -1.22 -0.92
N LYS A 165 -3.69 -0.48 -1.73
CA LYS A 165 -3.41 0.92 -2.06
C LYS A 165 -3.90 1.93 -1.02
N SER A 166 -4.83 1.55 -0.13
CA SER A 166 -5.56 2.47 0.73
C SER A 166 -5.33 2.30 2.24
N ARG A 167 -4.73 1.20 2.68
CA ARG A 167 -4.54 0.86 4.10
C ARG A 167 -3.21 0.14 4.32
N TRP A 168 -2.69 0.18 5.53
CA TRP A 168 -1.45 -0.48 5.90
C TRP A 168 -1.67 -1.85 6.54
N GLY A 169 -2.82 -2.04 7.18
CA GLY A 169 -3.22 -3.30 7.77
C GLY A 169 -4.74 -3.49 7.77
N SER A 170 -5.19 -4.65 8.20
CA SER A 170 -6.57 -4.96 8.53
C SER A 170 -6.65 -6.21 9.40
N CYS A 171 -7.64 -6.22 10.30
CA CYS A 171 -8.03 -7.39 11.09
C CYS A 171 -9.45 -7.80 10.71
N SER A 172 -9.69 -9.10 10.56
CA SER A 172 -11.03 -9.64 10.40
C SER A 172 -11.63 -10.05 11.74
N SER A 173 -12.95 -10.15 11.82
CA SER A 173 -13.66 -10.67 13.01
C SER A 173 -13.27 -12.10 13.40
N LYS A 174 -12.66 -12.86 12.47
CA LYS A 174 -12.14 -14.22 12.71
C LYS A 174 -10.68 -14.21 13.17
N GLY A 175 -10.08 -13.06 13.48
CA GLY A 175 -8.70 -12.96 13.94
C GLY A 175 -7.64 -13.14 12.85
N ALA A 176 -8.00 -13.01 11.57
CA ALA A 176 -7.02 -13.00 10.49
C ALA A 176 -6.51 -11.58 10.25
N LEU A 177 -5.20 -11.40 10.29
CA LEU A 177 -4.51 -10.13 10.04
C LEU A 177 -3.97 -10.08 8.60
N SER A 178 -3.94 -8.91 8.04
CA SER A 178 -3.33 -8.66 6.73
C SER A 178 -2.58 -7.33 6.75
N PHE A 179 -1.36 -7.31 6.20
CA PHE A 179 -0.48 -6.14 6.18
C PHE A 179 -0.02 -5.81 4.77
N SER A 180 0.27 -4.53 4.51
CA SER A 180 0.97 -4.12 3.31
C SER A 180 2.44 -4.55 3.39
N TRP A 181 2.95 -5.25 2.36
CA TRP A 181 4.35 -5.63 2.29
C TRP A 181 5.28 -4.41 2.26
N ARG A 182 4.78 -3.26 1.80
CA ARG A 182 5.55 -2.01 1.70
C ARG A 182 5.96 -1.44 3.05
N LEU A 183 5.37 -1.93 4.15
CA LEU A 183 5.82 -1.60 5.50
C LEU A 183 7.25 -2.07 5.78
N VAL A 184 7.80 -3.02 4.99
CA VAL A 184 9.21 -3.41 5.08
C VAL A 184 10.16 -2.23 4.85
N PHE A 185 9.72 -1.18 4.15
CA PHE A 185 10.50 0.04 3.90
C PHE A 185 10.38 1.09 5.02
N ALA A 186 9.44 0.90 5.95
CA ALA A 186 9.21 1.82 7.05
C ALA A 186 10.15 1.53 8.24
N PRO A 187 10.43 2.52 9.10
CA PRO A 187 11.14 2.30 10.36
C PRO A 187 10.46 1.25 11.24
N GLN A 188 11.23 0.53 12.05
CA GLN A 188 10.72 -0.53 12.93
C GLN A 188 9.57 -0.04 13.82
N ALA A 189 9.70 1.12 14.45
CA ALA A 189 8.65 1.69 15.30
C ALA A 189 7.32 1.90 14.56
N VAL A 190 7.37 2.18 13.25
CA VAL A 190 6.17 2.31 12.41
C VAL A 190 5.54 0.95 12.15
N VAL A 191 6.36 -0.06 11.89
CA VAL A 191 5.90 -1.46 11.73
C VAL A 191 5.26 -1.95 13.03
N ASP A 192 5.93 -1.75 14.16
CA ASP A 192 5.45 -2.16 15.48
C ASP A 192 4.09 -1.51 15.79
N TYR A 193 3.96 -0.21 15.49
CA TYR A 193 2.68 0.49 15.65
C TYR A 193 1.58 -0.12 14.77
N VAL A 194 1.82 -0.37 13.48
CA VAL A 194 0.79 -0.92 12.59
C VAL A 194 0.41 -2.33 13.02
N VAL A 195 1.38 -3.16 13.40
CA VAL A 195 1.10 -4.52 13.90
C VAL A 195 0.30 -4.45 15.20
N ALA A 196 0.67 -3.59 16.15
CA ALA A 196 -0.08 -3.39 17.39
C ALA A 196 -1.51 -2.88 17.16
N HIS A 197 -1.69 -1.98 16.18
CA HIS A 197 -3.01 -1.47 15.79
C HIS A 197 -3.93 -2.61 15.31
N GLU A 198 -3.44 -3.47 14.43
CA GLU A 198 -4.23 -4.59 13.90
C GLU A 198 -4.44 -5.70 14.95
N VAL A 199 -3.47 -5.93 15.82
CA VAL A 199 -3.59 -6.87 16.94
C VAL A 199 -4.59 -6.37 18.00
N ALA A 200 -4.65 -5.05 18.25
CA ALA A 200 -5.64 -4.47 19.15
C ALA A 200 -7.08 -4.73 18.71
N HIS A 201 -7.33 -4.90 17.41
CA HIS A 201 -8.63 -5.30 16.87
C HIS A 201 -9.05 -6.73 17.26
N LEU A 202 -8.14 -7.58 17.73
CA LEU A 202 -8.52 -8.88 18.32
C LEU A 202 -9.28 -8.73 19.65
N ALA A 203 -9.11 -7.60 20.32
CA ALA A 203 -9.80 -7.28 21.57
C ALA A 203 -10.95 -6.29 21.34
N GLU A 204 -10.78 -5.29 20.46
CA GLU A 204 -11.73 -4.20 20.24
C GLU A 204 -11.84 -3.90 18.73
N MET A 205 -12.95 -4.28 18.10
CA MET A 205 -13.13 -4.15 16.64
C MET A 205 -13.35 -2.71 16.16
N ASN A 206 -13.75 -1.80 17.04
CA ASN A 206 -13.96 -0.39 16.73
C ASN A 206 -12.87 0.48 17.37
N HIS A 207 -12.65 1.67 16.83
CA HIS A 207 -11.64 2.61 17.33
C HIS A 207 -12.13 3.44 18.54
N SER A 208 -12.80 2.77 19.50
CA SER A 208 -13.27 3.37 20.75
C SER A 208 -12.12 3.80 21.68
N PRO A 209 -12.38 4.53 22.76
CA PRO A 209 -11.37 4.79 23.79
C PRO A 209 -10.74 3.51 24.37
N ARG A 210 -11.48 2.39 24.41
CA ARG A 210 -10.94 1.08 24.84
C ARG A 210 -9.90 0.57 23.86
N PHE A 211 -10.18 0.65 22.55
CA PHE A 211 -9.22 0.30 21.51
C PHE A 211 -7.89 1.04 21.67
N TRP A 212 -7.95 2.37 21.86
CA TRP A 212 -6.73 3.16 21.99
C TRP A 212 -5.95 2.85 23.29
N ARG A 213 -6.63 2.46 24.37
CA ARG A 213 -5.95 1.94 25.57
C ARG A 213 -5.22 0.63 25.29
N VAL A 214 -5.83 -0.30 24.54
CA VAL A 214 -5.18 -1.54 24.13
C VAL A 214 -3.95 -1.24 23.24
N VAL A 215 -4.06 -0.34 22.26
CA VAL A 215 -2.89 0.06 21.45
C VAL A 215 -1.78 0.63 22.35
N ALA A 216 -2.11 1.52 23.29
CA ALA A 216 -1.14 2.12 24.20
C ALA A 216 -0.46 1.10 25.13
N SER A 217 -1.13 0.00 25.49
CA SER A 217 -0.52 -1.09 26.27
C SER A 217 0.46 -1.93 25.46
N LEU A 218 0.34 -1.93 24.13
CA LEU A 218 1.18 -2.73 23.24
C LEU A 218 2.42 -1.98 22.75
N VAL A 219 2.28 -0.67 22.48
CA VAL A 219 3.37 0.18 21.98
C VAL A 219 3.45 1.51 22.74
N PRO A 220 4.67 2.01 23.06
CA PRO A 220 4.83 3.21 23.88
C PRO A 220 4.41 4.49 23.15
N ASP A 221 4.60 4.55 21.85
CA ASP A 221 4.24 5.69 21.00
C ASP A 221 3.40 5.26 19.79
N SER A 222 2.24 5.88 19.66
CA SER A 222 1.39 5.73 18.48
C SER A 222 1.32 7.01 17.64
N LYS A 223 1.69 8.18 18.19
CA LYS A 223 1.54 9.47 17.51
C LYS A 223 2.62 9.69 16.45
N GLY A 224 3.89 9.42 16.80
CA GLY A 224 5.02 9.52 15.89
C GLY A 224 4.86 8.63 14.65
N PRO A 225 4.66 7.32 14.81
CA PRO A 225 4.42 6.39 13.71
C PRO A 225 3.23 6.77 12.81
N ARG A 226 2.12 7.23 13.37
CA ARG A 226 0.95 7.70 12.59
C ARG A 226 1.30 8.93 11.76
N ALA A 227 1.99 9.90 12.35
CA ALA A 227 2.44 11.09 11.65
C ALA A 227 3.43 10.74 10.53
N TRP A 228 4.34 9.81 10.79
CA TRP A 228 5.29 9.30 9.81
C TRP A 228 4.58 8.64 8.62
N LEU A 229 3.65 7.72 8.86
CA LEU A 229 2.87 7.04 7.80
C LEU A 229 2.09 8.03 6.93
N ARG A 230 1.50 9.07 7.53
CA ARG A 230 0.78 10.10 6.79
C ARG A 230 1.72 10.90 5.88
N ARG A 231 2.92 11.25 6.35
CA ARG A 231 3.93 12.01 5.62
C ARG A 231 4.56 11.20 4.48
N HIS A 232 4.89 9.93 4.74
CA HIS A 232 5.67 9.08 3.82
C HIS A 232 4.82 8.11 3.00
N ARG A 233 3.48 8.25 3.05
CA ARG A 233 2.58 7.34 2.33
C ARG A 233 2.94 7.20 0.85
N LEU A 234 3.11 8.31 0.15
CA LEU A 234 3.41 8.31 -1.28
C LEU A 234 4.80 7.72 -1.57
N GLU A 235 5.76 7.91 -0.67
CA GLU A 235 7.10 7.33 -0.80
C GLU A 235 7.07 5.82 -0.71
N LEU A 236 6.33 5.26 0.24
CA LEU A 236 6.19 3.80 0.37
C LEU A 236 5.51 3.17 -0.85
N LEU A 237 4.59 3.87 -1.49
CA LEU A 237 3.90 3.41 -2.69
C LEU A 237 4.76 3.48 -3.98
N ARG A 238 5.97 4.05 -3.92
CA ARG A 238 6.91 4.16 -5.06
C ARG A 238 7.66 2.88 -5.37
N TYR A 239 7.75 1.95 -4.44
CA TYR A 239 8.48 0.71 -4.60
C TYR A 239 7.62 -0.37 -5.27
N GLY A 240 8.05 -0.95 -6.40
CA GLY A 240 7.39 -2.06 -7.09
C GLY A 240 6.33 -1.66 -8.09
#